data_2ebbb1a981acd06908cbbb331a23f312
#
_entry.id   2ebbb1a981acd06908cbbb331a23f312
#
_cell.length_a   1.000
_cell.length_b   1.000
_cell.length_c   1.000
_cell.angle_alpha   90.00
_cell.angle_beta   90.00
_cell.angle_gamma   90.00
#
_symmetry.space_group_name_H-M   'P 1'
#
loop_
_entity.id
_entity.type
_entity.pdbx_description
1 polymer ?
#
loop_
_entity_poly.entity_id
_entity_poly.type
_entity_poly.pdbx_seq_one_letter_code
_entity_poly.pdbx_strand_id
1 'polypeptide(L)'
;LVTHFAVSKKDDQDGQSLRELMLSETSNTVGGLTNVTSDLFKAFDYVALGHIHTRFASPTKRVQYSGSPVAFNVKEAKRKEEKGVYILELDASGDLSQTFHPLEVRRPIVVLQAPFETLMSPEFYKEQPCQKAWFAFDIQLSSRKELEGINVRARLEEIYGTDIVEITFSRLGDVREESLTVD
;
A
#
# COMPACT_ATOMS: atom_id res chain seq x y z
N LEU A 1 -13.14 1.54 -21.94
CA LEU A 1 -12.07 2.54 -21.89
C LEU A 1 -10.98 2.10 -20.94
N VAL A 2 -9.71 2.30 -21.32
CA VAL A 2 -8.55 2.13 -20.43
C VAL A 2 -7.85 3.48 -20.33
N THR A 3 -7.53 3.93 -19.12
CA THR A 3 -6.89 5.23 -18.91
C THR A 3 -6.04 5.25 -17.64
N HIS A 4 -5.20 6.28 -17.48
CA HIS A 4 -4.22 6.37 -16.40
C HIS A 4 -4.16 7.79 -15.83
N PHE A 5 -5.12 8.11 -14.96
CA PHE A 5 -5.17 9.39 -14.22
C PHE A 5 -6.11 9.29 -13.01
N ALA A 6 -6.10 10.35 -12.19
CA ALA A 6 -6.92 10.42 -10.99
C ALA A 6 -8.39 10.71 -11.33
N VAL A 7 -9.30 9.88 -10.84
CA VAL A 7 -10.76 10.03 -10.97
C VAL A 7 -11.40 9.98 -9.60
N SER A 8 -12.14 11.03 -9.23
CA SER A 8 -12.86 11.09 -7.97
C SER A 8 -14.29 10.56 -8.09
N LYS A 9 -14.86 10.21 -6.93
CA LYS A 9 -16.31 10.00 -6.80
C LYS A 9 -17.05 11.31 -7.09
N LYS A 10 -18.29 11.21 -7.52
CA LYS A 10 -19.13 12.39 -7.81
C LYS A 10 -19.29 13.32 -6.60
N ASP A 11 -19.39 12.76 -5.40
CA ASP A 11 -19.63 13.49 -4.17
C ASP A 11 -18.35 14.05 -3.52
N ASP A 12 -17.18 13.64 -3.99
CA ASP A 12 -15.87 14.18 -3.60
C ASP A 12 -15.51 15.37 -4.50
N GLN A 13 -16.31 16.44 -4.39
CA GLN A 13 -16.19 17.63 -5.26
C GLN A 13 -14.83 18.31 -5.15
N ASP A 14 -14.19 18.22 -3.98
CA ASP A 14 -12.87 18.83 -3.73
C ASP A 14 -11.72 17.87 -4.02
N GLY A 15 -11.99 16.59 -4.26
CA GLY A 15 -10.98 15.54 -4.50
C GLY A 15 -10.00 15.37 -3.33
N GLN A 16 -10.41 15.72 -2.11
CA GLN A 16 -9.52 15.75 -0.95
C GLN A 16 -9.04 14.36 -0.57
N SER A 17 -9.95 13.38 -0.52
CA SER A 17 -9.61 11.98 -0.22
C SER A 17 -8.65 11.40 -1.26
N LEU A 18 -8.86 11.74 -2.53
CA LEU A 18 -8.00 11.30 -3.63
C LEU A 18 -6.63 11.99 -3.57
N ARG A 19 -6.59 13.29 -3.21
CA ARG A 19 -5.34 14.04 -2.99
C ARG A 19 -4.50 13.44 -1.88
N GLU A 20 -5.12 13.10 -0.76
CA GLU A 20 -4.43 12.47 0.38
C GLU A 20 -3.84 11.11 -0.02
N LEU A 21 -4.59 10.30 -0.75
CA LEU A 21 -4.11 9.04 -1.31
C LEU A 21 -2.92 9.25 -2.26
N MET A 22 -3.02 10.19 -3.19
CA MET A 22 -1.94 10.48 -4.14
C MET A 22 -0.68 10.98 -3.43
N LEU A 23 -0.81 11.88 -2.46
CA LEU A 23 0.32 12.35 -1.65
C LEU A 23 0.97 11.22 -0.84
N SER A 24 0.20 10.19 -0.48
CA SER A 24 0.73 9.00 0.20
C SER A 24 1.48 8.05 -0.75
N GLU A 25 1.13 8.02 -2.02
CA GLU A 25 1.68 7.08 -3.01
C GLU A 25 2.86 7.66 -3.81
N THR A 26 2.85 8.97 -4.08
CA THR A 26 3.90 9.64 -4.85
C THR A 26 4.53 10.78 -4.08
N SER A 27 5.85 10.76 -3.92
CA SER A 27 6.60 11.87 -3.33
C SER A 27 6.76 13.08 -4.26
N ASN A 28 6.39 12.97 -5.55
CA ASN A 28 6.54 14.02 -6.55
C ASN A 28 5.24 14.16 -7.36
N THR A 29 4.43 15.15 -7.02
CA THR A 29 3.36 15.64 -7.91
C THR A 29 3.97 16.53 -8.99
N VAL A 30 4.33 15.94 -10.12
CA VAL A 30 4.65 16.72 -11.33
C VAL A 30 3.35 16.90 -12.12
N GLY A 31 2.83 18.11 -12.14
CA GLY A 31 1.63 18.50 -12.89
C GLY A 31 0.43 18.75 -11.98
N GLY A 32 -0.31 19.83 -12.27
CA GLY A 32 -1.53 20.17 -11.54
C GLY A 32 -2.53 19.01 -11.59
N LEU A 33 -3.07 18.65 -10.43
CA LEU A 33 -4.13 17.66 -10.29
C LEU A 33 -5.39 18.16 -11.02
N THR A 34 -5.58 17.72 -12.26
CA THR A 34 -6.87 17.86 -12.91
C THR A 34 -7.76 16.73 -12.39
N ASN A 35 -8.59 17.04 -11.42
CA ASN A 35 -9.55 16.09 -10.89
C ASN A 35 -10.66 15.85 -11.93
N VAL A 36 -10.78 14.61 -12.37
CA VAL A 36 -11.84 14.19 -13.30
C VAL A 36 -12.89 13.43 -12.50
N THR A 37 -14.15 13.81 -12.65
CA THR A 37 -15.23 13.10 -11.98
C THR A 37 -15.72 11.89 -12.78
N SER A 38 -16.15 10.84 -12.08
CA SER A 38 -16.65 9.60 -12.70
C SER A 38 -17.83 9.80 -13.63
N ASP A 39 -18.55 10.92 -13.50
CA ASP A 39 -19.69 11.26 -14.35
C ASP A 39 -19.34 11.42 -15.85
N LEU A 40 -18.11 11.78 -16.16
CA LEU A 40 -17.64 11.92 -17.55
C LEU A 40 -17.56 10.58 -18.28
N PHE A 41 -17.62 9.46 -17.58
CA PHE A 41 -17.45 8.13 -18.15
C PHE A 41 -18.75 7.35 -18.35
N LYS A 42 -19.91 7.99 -18.16
CA LYS A 42 -21.23 7.32 -18.25
C LYS A 42 -21.53 6.66 -19.59
N ALA A 43 -20.86 7.11 -20.66
CA ALA A 43 -21.02 6.54 -22.00
C ALA A 43 -20.26 5.21 -22.21
N PHE A 44 -19.46 4.77 -21.25
CA PHE A 44 -18.66 3.55 -21.35
C PHE A 44 -19.26 2.46 -20.45
N ASP A 45 -19.33 1.24 -20.98
CA ASP A 45 -19.76 0.07 -20.22
C ASP A 45 -18.82 -0.23 -19.06
N TYR A 46 -17.51 -0.02 -19.24
CA TYR A 46 -16.49 -0.15 -18.22
C TYR A 46 -15.30 0.76 -18.48
N VAL A 47 -14.71 1.27 -17.39
CA VAL A 47 -13.51 2.09 -17.42
C VAL A 47 -12.47 1.49 -16.46
N ALA A 48 -11.41 0.94 -17.04
CA ALA A 48 -10.24 0.47 -16.30
C ALA A 48 -9.30 1.65 -16.03
N LEU A 49 -9.10 1.95 -14.76
CA LEU A 49 -8.25 3.02 -14.29
C LEU A 49 -6.90 2.47 -13.79
N GLY A 50 -5.81 3.10 -14.23
CA GLY A 50 -4.50 3.01 -13.61
C GLY A 50 -4.17 4.28 -12.80
N HIS A 51 -2.95 4.40 -12.31
CA HIS A 51 -2.39 5.50 -11.53
C HIS A 51 -2.51 5.32 -10.00
N ILE A 52 -3.68 5.05 -9.45
CA ILE A 52 -3.86 4.82 -8.01
C ILE A 52 -3.60 3.36 -7.68
N HIS A 53 -2.72 3.11 -6.69
CA HIS A 53 -2.25 1.78 -6.35
C HIS A 53 -3.17 1.00 -5.41
N THR A 54 -4.28 1.60 -4.95
CA THR A 54 -5.32 0.91 -4.19
C THR A 54 -6.60 0.77 -4.98
N ARG A 55 -7.18 -0.44 -4.98
CA ARG A 55 -8.47 -0.70 -5.62
C ARG A 55 -9.64 -0.05 -4.88
N PHE A 56 -9.49 0.24 -3.60
CA PHE A 56 -10.52 0.86 -2.76
C PHE A 56 -10.79 2.34 -3.11
N ALA A 57 -9.89 2.98 -3.86
CA ALA A 57 -10.12 4.33 -4.40
C ALA A 57 -11.09 4.36 -5.59
N SER A 58 -11.59 3.21 -6.06
CA SER A 58 -12.47 3.12 -7.21
C SER A 58 -13.76 3.92 -7.01
N PRO A 59 -14.11 4.82 -7.96
CA PRO A 59 -15.32 5.64 -7.85
C PRO A 59 -16.61 4.82 -7.88
N THR A 60 -16.69 3.84 -8.78
CA THR A 60 -17.84 2.94 -8.95
C THR A 60 -17.39 1.57 -9.39
N LYS A 61 -18.30 0.60 -9.43
CA LYS A 61 -18.01 -0.74 -9.99
C LYS A 61 -17.70 -0.72 -11.49
N ARG A 62 -18.14 0.29 -12.23
CA ARG A 62 -17.89 0.42 -13.68
C ARG A 62 -16.73 1.36 -14.01
N VAL A 63 -16.26 2.16 -13.06
CA VAL A 63 -15.10 3.05 -13.18
C VAL A 63 -14.14 2.68 -12.05
N GLN A 64 -13.13 1.87 -12.36
CA GLN A 64 -12.45 1.12 -11.32
C GLN A 64 -10.94 1.08 -11.48
N TYR A 65 -10.25 1.26 -10.36
CA TYR A 65 -8.83 0.95 -10.21
C TYR A 65 -8.64 -0.53 -9.89
N SER A 66 -7.72 -1.19 -10.58
CA SER A 66 -7.27 -2.53 -10.16
C SER A 66 -6.29 -2.46 -8.98
N GLY A 67 -5.73 -1.31 -8.73
CA GLY A 67 -4.59 -1.13 -7.86
C GLY A 67 -3.27 -1.55 -8.51
N SER A 68 -2.23 -1.64 -7.71
CA SER A 68 -0.93 -2.17 -8.15
C SER A 68 -0.86 -3.69 -7.94
N PRO A 69 -0.11 -4.43 -8.78
CA PRO A 69 0.03 -5.89 -8.64
C PRO A 69 0.86 -6.30 -7.42
N VAL A 70 1.68 -5.39 -6.89
CA VAL A 70 2.52 -5.57 -5.70
C VAL A 70 2.57 -4.25 -4.93
N ALA A 71 2.98 -4.29 -3.66
CA ALA A 71 3.33 -3.06 -2.95
C ALA A 71 4.67 -2.53 -3.47
N PHE A 72 4.70 -1.29 -3.95
CA PHE A 72 5.89 -0.64 -4.49
C PHE A 72 6.72 0.10 -3.44
N ASN A 73 6.14 0.35 -2.28
CA ASN A 73 6.80 1.06 -1.19
C ASN A 73 6.30 0.61 0.18
N VAL A 74 6.98 1.07 1.23
CA VAL A 74 6.66 0.71 2.61
C VAL A 74 5.28 1.19 3.05
N LYS A 75 4.83 2.36 2.57
CA LYS A 75 3.49 2.90 2.90
C LYS A 75 2.38 1.99 2.36
N GLU A 76 2.53 1.52 1.13
CA GLU A 76 1.58 0.56 0.55
C GLU A 76 1.60 -0.78 1.29
N ALA A 77 2.80 -1.27 1.65
CA ALA A 77 2.94 -2.51 2.41
C ALA A 77 2.28 -2.43 3.81
N LYS A 78 2.36 -1.26 4.46
CA LYS A 78 1.68 -1.01 5.76
C LYS A 78 0.17 -1.14 5.68
N ARG A 79 -0.46 -0.83 4.55
CA ARG A 79 -1.92 -0.97 4.37
C ARG A 79 -2.40 -2.42 4.41
N LYS A 80 -1.49 -3.39 4.20
CA LYS A 80 -1.82 -4.83 4.15
C LYS A 80 -2.95 -5.17 3.17
N GLU A 81 -3.13 -4.33 2.15
CA GLU A 81 -4.10 -4.54 1.11
C GLU A 81 -3.69 -5.71 0.23
N GLU A 82 -4.61 -6.63 0.00
CA GLU A 82 -4.41 -7.74 -0.91
C GLU A 82 -4.26 -7.21 -2.35
N LYS A 83 -3.14 -7.50 -2.97
CA LYS A 83 -2.79 -7.08 -4.32
C LYS A 83 -3.20 -8.12 -5.36
N GLY A 84 -3.66 -7.65 -6.52
CA GLY A 84 -4.18 -8.57 -7.53
C GLY A 84 -4.67 -7.87 -8.78
N VAL A 85 -5.47 -8.60 -9.53
CA VAL A 85 -6.10 -8.13 -10.77
C VAL A 85 -7.59 -8.44 -10.77
N TYR A 86 -8.36 -7.69 -11.56
CA TYR A 86 -9.76 -8.03 -11.86
C TYR A 86 -9.85 -8.79 -13.18
N ILE A 87 -10.61 -9.87 -13.18
CA ILE A 87 -11.13 -10.47 -14.40
C ILE A 87 -12.54 -9.95 -14.58
N LEU A 88 -12.82 -9.46 -15.77
CA LEU A 88 -14.09 -8.84 -16.13
C LEU A 88 -14.74 -9.63 -17.26
N GLU A 89 -16.01 -9.89 -17.12
CA GLU A 89 -16.85 -10.49 -18.16
C GLU A 89 -18.00 -9.55 -18.44
N LEU A 90 -18.11 -9.11 -19.68
CA LEU A 90 -19.18 -8.26 -20.16
C LEU A 90 -19.98 -9.06 -21.20
N ASP A 91 -21.23 -9.33 -20.92
CA ASP A 91 -22.08 -10.07 -21.82
C ASP A 91 -22.74 -9.18 -22.92
N ALA A 92 -23.44 -9.80 -23.84
CA ALA A 92 -24.11 -9.09 -24.94
C ALA A 92 -25.27 -8.19 -24.49
N SER A 93 -25.80 -8.40 -23.28
CA SER A 93 -26.82 -7.54 -22.66
C SER A 93 -26.23 -6.32 -21.94
N GLY A 94 -24.91 -6.27 -21.80
CA GLY A 94 -24.19 -5.21 -21.07
C GLY A 94 -24.08 -5.49 -19.57
N ASP A 95 -24.38 -6.70 -19.13
CA ASP A 95 -24.18 -7.10 -17.74
C ASP A 95 -22.69 -7.38 -17.47
N LEU A 96 -22.19 -6.77 -16.40
CA LEU A 96 -20.79 -6.83 -16.01
C LEU A 96 -20.63 -7.71 -14.76
N SER A 97 -19.86 -8.77 -14.87
CA SER A 97 -19.35 -9.52 -13.73
C SER A 97 -17.87 -9.20 -13.49
N GLN A 98 -17.46 -9.24 -12.22
CA GLN A 98 -16.12 -8.89 -11.80
C GLN A 98 -15.65 -9.86 -10.73
N THR A 99 -14.49 -10.43 -10.95
CA THR A 99 -13.84 -11.30 -9.97
C THR A 99 -12.43 -10.79 -9.69
N PHE A 100 -12.14 -10.53 -8.42
CA PHE A 100 -10.78 -10.17 -8.00
C PHE A 100 -9.95 -11.43 -7.80
N HIS A 101 -8.79 -11.46 -8.44
CA HIS A 101 -7.81 -12.53 -8.32
C HIS A 101 -6.57 -12.00 -7.61
N PRO A 102 -6.33 -12.43 -6.35
CA PRO A 102 -5.12 -12.07 -5.64
C PRO A 102 -3.89 -12.65 -6.34
N LEU A 103 -2.80 -11.90 -6.32
CA LEU A 103 -1.52 -12.34 -6.85
C LEU A 103 -0.59 -12.71 -5.70
N GLU A 104 0.03 -13.88 -5.83
CA GLU A 104 1.09 -14.29 -4.92
C GLU A 104 2.38 -13.50 -5.21
N VAL A 105 2.86 -12.77 -4.21
CA VAL A 105 4.07 -11.96 -4.33
C VAL A 105 5.28 -12.80 -3.92
N ARG A 106 6.18 -13.06 -4.87
CA ARG A 106 7.38 -13.87 -4.64
C ARG A 106 8.30 -13.33 -3.54
N ARG A 107 8.43 -11.98 -3.46
CA ARG A 107 9.23 -11.27 -2.45
C ARG A 107 8.46 -10.05 -1.98
N PRO A 108 7.64 -10.19 -0.94
CA PRO A 108 6.86 -9.07 -0.41
C PRO A 108 7.74 -8.08 0.36
N ILE A 109 7.25 -6.85 0.52
CA ILE A 109 7.75 -5.93 1.55
C ILE A 109 7.05 -6.28 2.86
N VAL A 110 7.82 -6.74 3.84
CA VAL A 110 7.34 -7.05 5.19
C VAL A 110 7.69 -5.89 6.11
N VAL A 111 6.68 -5.32 6.74
CA VAL A 111 6.88 -4.24 7.72
C VAL A 111 6.75 -4.80 9.12
N LEU A 112 7.83 -4.70 9.89
CA LEU A 112 7.90 -5.17 11.28
C LEU A 112 8.00 -3.99 12.23
N GLN A 113 7.05 -3.90 13.15
CA GLN A 113 7.00 -2.87 14.18
C GLN A 113 7.08 -3.53 15.55
N ALA A 114 8.22 -3.37 16.22
CA ALA A 114 8.46 -3.96 17.54
C ALA A 114 9.68 -3.32 18.21
N PRO A 115 9.87 -3.51 19.54
CA PRO A 115 11.12 -3.22 20.22
C PRO A 115 12.30 -3.97 19.60
N PHE A 116 13.50 -3.38 19.66
CA PHE A 116 14.69 -3.99 19.05
C PHE A 116 14.99 -5.39 19.60
N GLU A 117 14.86 -5.59 20.90
CA GLU A 117 15.05 -6.90 21.54
C GLU A 117 14.08 -7.96 21.01
N THR A 118 12.83 -7.58 20.77
CA THR A 118 11.82 -8.48 20.18
C THR A 118 12.21 -8.86 18.75
N LEU A 119 12.64 -7.89 17.94
CA LEU A 119 13.10 -8.16 16.57
C LEU A 119 14.29 -9.11 16.52
N MET A 120 15.13 -9.10 17.57
CA MET A 120 16.33 -9.95 17.70
C MET A 120 16.03 -11.29 18.34
N SER A 121 14.81 -11.52 18.87
CA SER A 121 14.49 -12.76 19.57
C SER A 121 14.21 -13.92 18.60
N PRO A 122 14.76 -15.13 18.87
CA PRO A 122 14.52 -16.31 18.03
C PRO A 122 13.06 -16.70 17.91
N GLU A 123 12.25 -16.47 18.92
CA GLU A 123 10.82 -16.75 18.92
C GLU A 123 10.09 -15.89 17.90
N PHE A 124 10.53 -14.66 17.72
CA PHE A 124 9.92 -13.71 16.79
C PHE A 124 10.43 -13.89 15.36
N TYR A 125 11.76 -13.90 15.14
CA TYR A 125 12.28 -13.87 13.77
C TYR A 125 12.13 -15.19 13.03
N LYS A 126 12.01 -16.34 13.70
CA LYS A 126 11.79 -17.64 13.05
C LYS A 126 10.44 -17.73 12.35
N GLU A 127 9.47 -16.93 12.76
CA GLU A 127 8.15 -16.85 12.14
C GLU A 127 8.13 -15.91 10.91
N GLN A 128 9.23 -15.16 10.69
CA GLN A 128 9.31 -14.22 9.59
C GLN A 128 9.92 -14.86 8.34
N PRO A 129 9.59 -14.38 7.12
CA PRO A 129 10.15 -14.87 5.86
C PRO A 129 11.57 -14.33 5.64
N CYS A 130 12.48 -14.57 6.59
CA CYS A 130 13.86 -14.11 6.56
C CYS A 130 14.53 -14.51 5.25
N GLN A 131 15.27 -13.60 4.60
CA GLN A 131 15.96 -13.77 3.31
C GLN A 131 15.04 -14.00 2.11
N LYS A 132 13.70 -14.03 2.29
CA LYS A 132 12.71 -14.21 1.23
C LYS A 132 11.81 -12.99 1.00
N ALA A 133 12.05 -11.90 1.72
CA ALA A 133 11.28 -10.67 1.67
C ALA A 133 12.19 -9.44 1.64
N TRP A 134 11.63 -8.29 1.29
CA TRP A 134 12.19 -6.99 1.57
C TRP A 134 11.70 -6.55 2.95
N PHE A 135 12.57 -6.09 3.84
CA PHE A 135 12.17 -5.71 5.19
C PHE A 135 12.19 -4.21 5.40
N ALA A 136 11.15 -3.70 6.05
CA ALA A 136 11.11 -2.37 6.65
C ALA A 136 10.88 -2.52 8.15
N PHE A 137 11.67 -1.82 8.96
CA PHE A 137 11.59 -1.88 10.41
C PHE A 137 11.14 -0.54 10.97
N ASP A 138 10.16 -0.57 11.87
CA ASP A 138 9.82 0.53 12.76
C ASP A 138 10.17 0.11 14.19
N ILE A 139 11.37 0.49 14.63
CA ILE A 139 11.91 0.07 15.92
C ILE A 139 11.31 0.94 17.00
N GLN A 140 10.55 0.33 17.90
CA GLN A 140 9.92 1.00 19.03
C GLN A 140 10.92 1.15 20.19
N LEU A 141 11.09 2.38 20.67
CA LEU A 141 12.04 2.72 21.71
C LEU A 141 11.35 3.44 22.87
N SER A 142 11.69 3.09 24.10
CA SER A 142 11.37 3.90 25.29
C SER A 142 12.36 5.06 25.42
N SER A 143 13.62 4.82 25.02
CA SER A 143 14.69 5.83 25.01
C SER A 143 15.67 5.55 23.88
N ARG A 144 16.23 6.61 23.27
CA ARG A 144 17.30 6.48 22.25
C ARG A 144 18.58 5.85 22.82
N LYS A 145 18.78 5.88 24.12
CA LYS A 145 19.93 5.27 24.80
C LYS A 145 19.97 3.74 24.69
N GLU A 146 18.82 3.11 24.43
CA GLU A 146 18.71 1.65 24.28
C GLU A 146 19.55 1.09 23.13
N LEU A 147 19.85 1.91 22.13
CA LEU A 147 20.62 1.52 20.95
C LEU A 147 22.02 2.14 20.92
N GLU A 148 22.47 2.74 22.02
CA GLU A 148 23.79 3.37 22.10
C GLU A 148 24.90 2.34 21.88
N GLY A 149 25.78 2.59 20.93
CA GLY A 149 26.87 1.67 20.57
C GLY A 149 26.45 0.47 19.71
N ILE A 150 25.17 0.34 19.34
CA ILE A 150 24.68 -0.78 18.53
C ILE A 150 24.61 -0.37 17.06
N ASN A 151 25.27 -1.14 16.19
CA ASN A 151 25.02 -1.04 14.74
C ASN A 151 23.73 -1.79 14.39
N VAL A 152 22.60 -1.09 14.50
CA VAL A 152 21.25 -1.66 14.32
C VAL A 152 21.11 -2.35 12.98
N ARG A 153 21.55 -1.71 11.88
CA ARG A 153 21.42 -2.28 10.53
C ARG A 153 22.20 -3.61 10.44
N ALA A 154 23.46 -3.64 10.87
CA ALA A 154 24.26 -4.85 10.78
C ALA A 154 23.64 -6.00 11.59
N ARG A 155 23.10 -5.71 12.78
CA ARG A 155 22.42 -6.72 13.61
C ARG A 155 21.16 -7.27 12.96
N LEU A 156 20.36 -6.42 12.31
CA LEU A 156 19.18 -6.87 11.58
C LEU A 156 19.56 -7.67 10.33
N GLU A 157 20.61 -7.26 9.60
CA GLU A 157 21.09 -7.95 8.39
C GLU A 157 21.60 -9.38 8.71
N GLU A 158 22.18 -9.62 9.87
CA GLU A 158 22.61 -10.95 10.33
C GLU A 158 21.43 -11.94 10.38
N ILE A 159 20.22 -11.48 10.69
CA ILE A 159 19.03 -12.31 10.88
C ILE A 159 18.13 -12.30 9.64
N TYR A 160 17.77 -11.11 9.18
CA TYR A 160 16.74 -10.92 8.15
C TYR A 160 17.31 -10.90 6.73
N GLY A 161 18.63 -10.75 6.58
CA GLY A 161 19.30 -10.59 5.30
C GLY A 161 19.52 -9.12 4.93
N THR A 162 20.23 -8.90 3.83
CA THR A 162 20.67 -7.56 3.39
C THR A 162 19.59 -6.72 2.73
N ASP A 163 18.42 -7.30 2.44
CA ASP A 163 17.32 -6.64 1.72
C ASP A 163 16.46 -5.78 2.66
N ILE A 164 17.11 -4.87 3.39
CA ILE A 164 16.46 -3.91 4.29
C ILE A 164 16.27 -2.58 3.55
N VAL A 165 15.01 -2.25 3.28
CA VAL A 165 14.62 -1.05 2.51
C VAL A 165 14.46 0.19 3.38
N GLU A 166 14.05 0.02 4.64
CA GLU A 166 13.82 1.15 5.55
C GLU A 166 14.05 0.73 7.01
N ILE A 167 14.62 1.64 7.81
CA ILE A 167 14.66 1.53 9.27
C ILE A 167 14.21 2.88 9.83
N THR A 168 13.11 2.86 10.57
CA THR A 168 12.55 4.01 11.27
C THR A 168 12.49 3.72 12.76
N PHE A 169 12.33 4.78 13.56
CA PHE A 169 12.25 4.70 15.01
C PHE A 169 11.00 5.42 15.47
N SER A 170 10.22 4.75 16.31
CA SER A 170 9.03 5.30 16.93
C SER A 170 9.09 5.16 18.46
N ARG A 171 8.20 5.84 19.17
CA ARG A 171 8.12 5.72 20.61
C ARG A 171 7.35 4.47 20.99
N LEU A 172 7.80 3.76 22.01
CA LEU A 172 7.06 2.60 22.53
C LEU A 172 5.67 3.05 23.00
N GLY A 173 4.63 2.43 22.44
CA GLY A 173 3.23 2.78 22.72
C GLY A 173 2.59 3.76 21.74
N ASP A 174 3.33 4.38 20.83
CA ASP A 174 2.75 5.15 19.71
C ASP A 174 2.27 4.16 18.64
N VAL A 175 1.08 3.61 18.83
CA VAL A 175 0.34 2.95 17.75
C VAL A 175 -0.25 4.06 16.90
N ARG A 176 0.44 4.48 15.85
CA ARG A 176 -0.18 5.27 14.79
C ARG A 176 -1.06 4.33 13.96
N GLU A 177 -2.29 4.15 14.40
CA GLU A 177 -3.35 3.67 13.53
C GLU A 177 -3.61 4.74 12.48
N GLU A 178 -3.03 4.62 11.30
CA GLU A 178 -3.62 5.21 10.11
C GLU A 178 -4.84 4.38 9.75
N SER A 179 -5.90 4.53 10.52
CA SER A 179 -7.21 3.98 10.22
C SER A 179 -7.83 4.82 9.10
N LEU A 180 -7.73 4.33 7.88
CA LEU A 180 -8.71 4.66 6.87
C LEU A 180 -9.99 3.91 7.27
N THR A 181 -10.81 4.53 8.11
CA THR A 181 -12.20 4.13 8.29
C THR A 181 -12.92 4.44 6.99
N VAL A 182 -13.21 3.40 6.25
CA VAL A 182 -14.17 3.44 5.14
C VAL A 182 -15.51 3.01 5.74
N ASP A 183 -16.38 3.97 6.02
CA ASP A 183 -17.81 3.76 6.17
C ASP A 183 -18.48 3.60 4.80
#